data_2c14cf23aef7874f79d3f3b3db35b187
#
_entry.id   2c14cf23aef7874f79d3f3b3db35b187
#
_cell.length_a   1.000
_cell.length_b   1.000
_cell.length_c   1.000
_cell.angle_alpha   90.00
_cell.angle_beta   90.00
_cell.angle_gamma   90.00
#
_symmetry.space_group_name_H-M   'P 1'
#
loop_
_entity.id
_entity.type
_entity.pdbx_description
1 polymer ?
#
loop_
_entity_poly.entity_id
_entity_poly.type
_entity_poly.pdbx_seq_one_letter_code
_entity_poly.pdbx_strand_id
1 'polypeptide(L)'
;MLKQQLKHVSVFSLLSLCISQTVMALEPGAAPQAPAGNTMGIPLNAPLPPGLYFTSSTKLLNGQLKDDNGDNMGLKLDAPASTSIFIYTPGFKVLGGDYRAWLAVPFIMAEEDISNPMLGEVGKHSNTNVANIDVHFADVAWTLNPGQFVSAGLGVITTTGSWKLGDTNTSGEYWSINPRVGYSLMNQDWNISLESHYFYNFENDKTKYDSGDELFFDATVLKKVDFIHQGLQIGPIGYVREQVTSDENNGTAYFGTTNGKARQMGLGVQLLQDFGRGLFVGLSWSKDLETKNAVSNDGRFTLNISVPMYMKDRPKPANLPAKF
;
A
#
# COMPACT_ATOMS: atom_id res chain seq x y z
N MET A 1 45.72 40.27 24.81
CA MET A 1 45.69 38.87 24.42
C MET A 1 44.29 38.29 24.61
N LEU A 2 43.26 38.83 23.97
CA LEU A 2 41.89 38.31 24.13
C LEU A 2 41.06 38.59 22.84
N LYS A 3 41.63 38.49 21.67
CA LYS A 3 40.94 38.71 20.38
C LYS A 3 41.24 37.68 19.30
N GLN A 4 41.79 36.54 19.66
CA GLN A 4 42.19 35.51 18.69
C GLN A 4 41.53 34.10 18.90
N GLN A 5 40.59 33.97 19.84
CA GLN A 5 39.95 32.68 20.11
C GLN A 5 38.48 32.62 19.63
N LEU A 6 38.00 33.60 18.86
CA LEU A 6 36.57 33.65 18.43
C LEU A 6 36.38 33.45 16.91
N LYS A 7 37.34 32.87 16.19
CA LYS A 7 37.22 32.64 14.73
C LYS A 7 37.18 31.17 14.30
N HIS A 8 37.24 30.22 15.22
CA HIS A 8 37.23 28.79 14.87
C HIS A 8 35.97 28.02 15.32
N VAL A 9 34.98 28.67 15.95
CA VAL A 9 33.73 28.01 16.38
C VAL A 9 32.61 28.12 15.37
N SER A 10 32.72 29.03 14.38
CA SER A 10 31.61 29.32 13.45
C SER A 10 31.64 28.53 12.12
N VAL A 11 32.67 27.72 11.84
CA VAL A 11 32.76 26.97 10.58
C VAL A 11 32.33 25.50 10.76
N PHE A 12 32.47 24.97 11.97
CA PHE A 12 32.03 23.57 12.24
C PHE A 12 30.54 23.42 12.53
N SER A 13 29.83 24.51 12.88
CA SER A 13 28.36 24.48 13.13
C SER A 13 27.53 24.62 11.87
N LEU A 14 28.12 24.96 10.72
CA LEU A 14 27.43 25.08 9.43
C LEU A 14 27.58 23.83 8.55
N LEU A 15 28.42 22.87 8.93
CA LEU A 15 28.53 21.59 8.22
C LEU A 15 27.68 20.47 8.83
N SER A 16 27.05 20.69 9.96
CA SER A 16 26.18 19.69 10.62
C SER A 16 24.69 19.84 10.27
N LEU A 17 24.35 20.77 9.36
CA LEU A 17 23.00 20.92 8.81
C LEU A 17 22.84 20.28 7.43
N CYS A 18 23.83 19.50 7.03
CA CYS A 18 23.73 18.71 5.81
C CYS A 18 23.10 17.37 6.12
N ILE A 19 21.82 17.27 5.83
CA ILE A 19 21.27 16.20 5.03
C ILE A 19 20.77 14.97 5.79
N SER A 20 19.55 14.98 6.15
CA SER A 20 18.72 13.78 6.07
C SER A 20 17.97 13.83 4.72
N GLN A 21 18.61 13.42 3.65
CA GLN A 21 17.93 13.16 2.38
C GLN A 21 17.77 11.66 2.26
N THR A 22 16.67 11.13 2.78
CA THR A 22 16.18 9.82 2.35
C THR A 22 15.72 9.98 0.91
N VAL A 23 16.52 9.47 -0.02
CA VAL A 23 16.18 9.43 -1.45
C VAL A 23 15.13 8.32 -1.63
N MET A 24 13.89 8.63 -1.36
CA MET A 24 12.75 7.89 -1.88
C MET A 24 12.25 8.67 -3.10
N ALA A 25 11.76 8.00 -4.12
CA ALA A 25 11.08 8.67 -5.23
C ALA A 25 9.71 9.11 -4.77
N LEU A 26 9.65 10.14 -4.07
CA LEU A 26 8.58 10.91 -3.45
C LEU A 26 9.29 11.96 -2.62
N GLU A 27 8.59 12.76 -1.88
CA GLU A 27 9.19 13.66 -0.93
C GLU A 27 10.19 12.91 -0.01
N PRO A 28 11.45 13.36 0.10
CA PRO A 28 12.47 12.69 0.91
C PRO A 28 12.00 12.42 2.34
N GLY A 29 12.11 11.17 2.78
CA GLY A 29 11.66 10.74 4.10
C GLY A 29 10.15 10.53 4.24
N ALA A 30 9.35 10.75 3.21
CA ALA A 30 7.94 10.41 3.23
C ALA A 30 7.74 8.93 2.87
N ALA A 31 6.84 8.24 3.58
CA ALA A 31 6.37 6.94 3.15
C ALA A 31 5.36 7.09 2.00
N PRO A 32 5.31 6.14 1.04
CA PRO A 32 4.31 6.17 -0.03
C PRO A 32 2.89 6.04 0.52
N GLN A 33 1.91 6.56 -0.21
CA GLN A 33 0.50 6.49 0.18
C GLN A 33 -0.03 5.05 0.28
N ALA A 34 0.55 4.14 -0.51
CA ALA A 34 0.32 2.71 -0.38
C ALA A 34 1.58 1.92 -0.79
N PRO A 35 1.86 0.76 -0.20
CA PRO A 35 2.92 -0.12 -0.68
C PRO A 35 2.51 -0.75 -2.02
N ALA A 36 3.46 -0.97 -2.93
CA ALA A 36 3.23 -1.72 -4.17
C ALA A 36 2.61 -3.09 -3.87
N GLY A 37 1.62 -3.52 -4.65
CA GLY A 37 0.89 -4.75 -4.39
C GLY A 37 -0.04 -4.68 -3.17
N ASN A 38 -0.62 -3.53 -2.90
CA ASN A 38 -1.43 -3.33 -1.69
C ASN A 38 -2.72 -4.14 -1.69
N THR A 39 -3.32 -4.34 -2.86
CA THR A 39 -4.61 -5.03 -3.03
C THR A 39 -4.49 -6.48 -3.49
N MET A 40 -3.27 -6.96 -3.74
CA MET A 40 -3.04 -8.35 -4.15
C MET A 40 -3.71 -9.34 -3.19
N GLY A 41 -4.38 -10.31 -3.77
CA GLY A 41 -4.98 -11.42 -3.04
C GLY A 41 -6.25 -11.09 -2.28
N ILE A 42 -6.79 -9.89 -2.43
CA ILE A 42 -8.08 -9.49 -1.88
C ILE A 42 -9.08 -9.40 -3.03
N PRO A 43 -10.17 -10.19 -3.05
CA PRO A 43 -11.17 -10.14 -4.12
C PRO A 43 -12.08 -8.91 -3.95
N LEU A 44 -11.65 -7.77 -4.45
CA LEU A 44 -12.33 -6.49 -4.22
C LEU A 44 -13.46 -6.18 -5.21
N ASN A 45 -13.59 -6.88 -6.36
CA ASN A 45 -14.45 -6.41 -7.46
C ASN A 45 -15.84 -7.02 -7.49
N ALA A 46 -16.05 -8.13 -6.79
CA ALA A 46 -17.38 -8.73 -6.71
C ALA A 46 -18.29 -7.91 -5.78
N PRO A 47 -19.58 -7.76 -6.15
CA PRO A 47 -20.58 -7.22 -5.24
C PRO A 47 -20.67 -8.03 -3.96
N LEU A 48 -20.76 -7.35 -2.83
CA LEU A 48 -20.97 -7.98 -1.53
C LEU A 48 -22.45 -7.84 -1.12
N PRO A 49 -23.03 -8.84 -0.44
CA PRO A 49 -24.36 -8.69 0.18
C PRO A 49 -24.44 -7.46 1.08
N PRO A 50 -25.63 -6.87 1.28
CA PRO A 50 -25.78 -5.74 2.19
C PRO A 50 -25.29 -6.07 3.60
N GLY A 51 -24.38 -5.25 4.12
CA GLY A 51 -23.75 -5.53 5.41
C GLY A 51 -22.54 -4.66 5.73
N LEU A 52 -21.86 -5.08 6.78
CA LEU A 52 -20.58 -4.53 7.23
C LEU A 52 -19.54 -5.65 7.25
N TYR A 53 -18.41 -5.44 6.62
CA TYR A 53 -17.31 -6.38 6.50
C TYR A 53 -16.03 -5.81 7.05
N PHE A 54 -15.20 -6.68 7.57
CA PHE A 54 -13.88 -6.34 8.07
C PHE A 54 -12.83 -7.19 7.37
N THR A 55 -11.73 -6.57 6.96
CA THR A 55 -10.54 -7.25 6.47
C THR A 55 -9.33 -6.73 7.24
N SER A 56 -8.56 -7.64 7.81
CA SER A 56 -7.22 -7.35 8.33
C SER A 56 -6.19 -7.80 7.31
N SER A 57 -5.28 -6.91 6.93
CA SER A 57 -4.13 -7.23 6.06
C SER A 57 -2.85 -6.93 6.83
N THR A 58 -2.17 -7.99 7.29
CA THR A 58 -0.89 -7.88 8.01
C THR A 58 0.26 -8.24 7.09
N LYS A 59 1.23 -7.35 6.97
CA LYS A 59 2.38 -7.46 6.07
C LYS A 59 3.67 -7.41 6.88
N LEU A 60 4.59 -8.34 6.62
CA LEU A 60 5.96 -8.29 7.10
C LEU A 60 6.82 -7.87 5.90
N LEU A 61 7.13 -6.59 5.83
CA LEU A 61 7.92 -5.99 4.76
C LEU A 61 9.33 -5.74 5.27
N ASN A 62 10.32 -6.14 4.46
CA ASN A 62 11.71 -5.70 4.59
C ASN A 62 12.26 -5.35 3.22
N GLY A 63 13.19 -4.41 3.18
CA GLY A 63 13.79 -3.98 1.93
C GLY A 63 14.96 -3.01 2.11
N GLN A 64 15.48 -2.57 0.98
CA GLN A 64 16.58 -1.63 0.92
C GLN A 64 16.24 -0.51 -0.06
N LEU A 65 16.63 0.71 0.28
CA LEU A 65 16.48 1.84 -0.63
C LEU A 65 17.38 1.65 -1.85
N LYS A 66 16.77 1.76 -3.03
CA LYS A 66 17.40 1.62 -4.34
C LYS A 66 17.47 2.98 -5.04
N ASP A 67 18.55 3.20 -5.78
CA ASP A 67 18.68 4.35 -6.67
C ASP A 67 18.03 4.10 -8.05
N ASP A 68 18.27 5.01 -9.00
CA ASP A 68 17.75 4.93 -10.38
C ASP A 68 18.30 3.73 -11.18
N ASN A 69 19.44 3.19 -10.80
CA ASN A 69 20.05 2.00 -11.42
C ASN A 69 19.60 0.70 -10.71
N GLY A 70 18.92 0.80 -9.57
CA GLY A 70 18.55 -0.32 -8.72
C GLY A 70 19.64 -0.73 -7.73
N ASP A 71 20.68 0.09 -7.54
CA ASP A 71 21.77 -0.15 -6.58
C ASP A 71 21.35 0.28 -5.16
N ASN A 72 21.94 -0.38 -4.16
CA ASN A 72 21.63 -0.07 -2.76
C ASN A 72 22.26 1.26 -2.34
N MET A 73 21.46 2.12 -1.72
CA MET A 73 21.89 3.43 -1.26
C MET A 73 22.39 3.46 0.19
N GLY A 74 22.26 2.36 0.94
CA GLY A 74 22.74 2.27 2.34
C GLY A 74 21.67 2.62 3.37
N LEU A 75 20.38 2.44 3.03
CA LEU A 75 19.25 2.43 3.96
C LEU A 75 18.56 1.08 3.86
N LYS A 76 18.36 0.41 5.00
CA LYS A 76 17.49 -0.76 5.13
C LYS A 76 16.22 -0.35 5.88
N LEU A 77 15.10 -0.92 5.48
CA LEU A 77 13.81 -0.70 6.12
C LEU A 77 13.21 -2.05 6.52
N ASP A 78 12.83 -2.18 7.78
CA ASP A 78 11.91 -3.19 8.29
C ASP A 78 10.61 -2.48 8.68
N ALA A 79 9.50 -2.81 8.02
CA ALA A 79 8.23 -2.12 8.20
C ALA A 79 7.05 -3.11 8.31
N PRO A 80 6.97 -3.89 9.40
CA PRO A 80 5.74 -4.62 9.70
C PRO A 80 4.55 -3.67 9.75
N ALA A 81 3.47 -4.03 9.06
CA ALA A 81 2.27 -3.20 8.98
C ALA A 81 1.01 -4.05 9.12
N SER A 82 -0.03 -3.48 9.72
CA SER A 82 -1.36 -4.07 9.76
C SER A 82 -2.40 -3.03 9.34
N THR A 83 -3.16 -3.34 8.29
CA THR A 83 -4.23 -2.47 7.80
C THR A 83 -5.58 -3.05 8.16
N SER A 84 -6.37 -2.29 8.90
CA SER A 84 -7.79 -2.61 9.19
C SER A 84 -8.68 -1.95 8.16
N ILE A 85 -9.43 -2.76 7.39
CA ILE A 85 -10.31 -2.30 6.32
C ILE A 85 -11.76 -2.60 6.71
N PHE A 86 -12.60 -1.58 6.74
CA PHE A 86 -14.04 -1.68 7.00
C PHE A 86 -14.79 -1.37 5.72
N ILE A 87 -15.66 -2.28 5.26
CA ILE A 87 -16.42 -2.14 4.02
C ILE A 87 -17.90 -2.14 4.39
N TYR A 88 -18.61 -1.11 4.01
CA TYR A 88 -20.05 -0.96 4.20
C TYR A 88 -20.80 -1.03 2.87
N THR A 89 -21.76 -1.93 2.78
CA THR A 89 -22.65 -2.11 1.62
C THR A 89 -24.10 -1.90 2.07
N PRO A 90 -24.70 -0.75 1.77
CA PRO A 90 -26.07 -0.43 2.22
C PRO A 90 -27.17 -1.20 1.49
N GLY A 91 -26.86 -1.78 0.31
CA GLY A 91 -27.79 -2.57 -0.49
C GLY A 91 -28.60 -1.77 -1.51
N PHE A 92 -28.26 -0.53 -1.78
CA PHE A 92 -28.81 0.22 -2.91
C PHE A 92 -27.86 0.21 -4.11
N LYS A 93 -28.39 0.53 -5.28
CA LYS A 93 -27.62 0.57 -6.53
C LYS A 93 -27.36 2.00 -6.99
N VAL A 94 -26.17 2.20 -7.56
CA VAL A 94 -25.77 3.43 -8.25
C VAL A 94 -25.35 3.05 -9.67
N LEU A 95 -25.90 3.73 -10.67
CA LEU A 95 -25.65 3.44 -12.09
C LEU A 95 -25.81 1.94 -12.44
N GLY A 96 -26.77 1.27 -11.79
CA GLY A 96 -27.04 -0.16 -12.00
C GLY A 96 -26.13 -1.13 -11.25
N GLY A 97 -25.05 -0.69 -10.64
CA GLY A 97 -24.14 -1.48 -9.82
C GLY A 97 -24.41 -1.35 -8.34
N ASP A 98 -23.87 -2.27 -7.54
CA ASP A 98 -24.01 -2.30 -6.10
C ASP A 98 -23.03 -1.32 -5.46
N TYR A 99 -23.57 -0.33 -4.72
CA TYR A 99 -22.76 0.68 -4.04
C TYR A 99 -22.13 0.12 -2.77
N ARG A 100 -20.91 0.56 -2.51
CA ARG A 100 -20.20 0.37 -1.25
C ARG A 100 -19.32 1.56 -0.93
N ALA A 101 -19.01 1.71 0.35
CA ALA A 101 -17.97 2.62 0.84
C ALA A 101 -17.00 1.82 1.73
N TRP A 102 -15.75 2.24 1.81
CA TRP A 102 -14.79 1.57 2.68
C TRP A 102 -13.72 2.52 3.22
N LEU A 103 -13.14 2.11 4.32
CA LEU A 103 -12.14 2.83 5.09
C LEU A 103 -11.00 1.88 5.40
N ALA A 104 -9.77 2.27 5.09
CA ALA A 104 -8.57 1.55 5.45
C ALA A 104 -7.72 2.36 6.43
N VAL A 105 -7.41 1.75 7.57
CA VAL A 105 -6.60 2.35 8.65
C VAL A 105 -5.32 1.54 8.80
N PRO A 106 -4.19 2.00 8.24
CA PRO A 106 -2.91 1.31 8.37
C PRO A 106 -2.22 1.70 9.68
N PHE A 107 -1.59 0.70 10.32
CA PHE A 107 -0.68 0.87 11.44
C PHE A 107 0.66 0.29 11.06
N ILE A 108 1.73 1.07 11.16
CA ILE A 108 3.07 0.72 10.66
C ILE A 108 4.08 0.83 11.81
N MET A 109 4.97 -0.17 11.89
CA MET A 109 6.15 -0.14 12.75
C MET A 109 7.37 -0.06 11.82
N ALA A 110 7.86 1.14 11.54
CA ALA A 110 9.01 1.37 10.69
C ALA A 110 10.30 1.40 11.52
N GLU A 111 11.30 0.60 11.12
CA GLU A 111 12.67 0.67 11.62
C GLU A 111 13.60 0.86 10.41
N GLU A 112 14.35 1.95 10.40
CA GLU A 112 15.37 2.27 9.40
C GLU A 112 16.75 2.04 9.98
N ASP A 113 17.65 1.42 9.21
CA ASP A 113 19.09 1.28 9.51
C ASP A 113 19.87 2.01 8.41
N ILE A 114 20.37 3.21 8.74
CA ILE A 114 21.06 4.10 7.82
C ILE A 114 22.56 3.92 7.98
N SER A 115 23.24 3.48 6.93
CA SER A 115 24.69 3.34 6.86
C SER A 115 25.37 4.41 5.99
N ASN A 116 24.61 5.12 5.15
CA ASN A 116 25.09 6.18 4.29
C ASN A 116 24.75 7.56 4.89
N PRO A 117 25.76 8.35 5.33
CA PRO A 117 25.51 9.66 5.97
C PRO A 117 24.86 10.70 5.03
N MET A 118 24.82 10.44 3.73
CA MET A 118 24.09 11.31 2.80
C MET A 118 22.56 11.18 2.90
N LEU A 119 22.07 10.06 3.50
CA LEU A 119 20.65 9.80 3.67
C LEU A 119 20.11 10.28 5.02
N GLY A 120 20.98 10.61 5.97
CA GLY A 120 20.58 11.04 7.29
C GLY A 120 21.59 10.71 8.38
N GLU A 121 21.16 10.79 9.63
CA GLU A 121 21.97 10.37 10.78
C GLU A 121 22.20 8.86 10.73
N VAL A 122 23.47 8.46 10.70
CA VAL A 122 23.86 7.04 10.64
C VAL A 122 23.41 6.32 11.92
N GLY A 123 22.77 5.19 11.76
CA GLY A 123 22.24 4.38 12.87
C GLY A 123 20.83 3.87 12.65
N LYS A 124 20.25 3.38 13.73
CA LYS A 124 18.87 2.86 13.73
C LYS A 124 17.89 3.92 14.22
N HIS A 125 16.86 4.12 13.44
CA HIS A 125 15.77 5.05 13.73
C HIS A 125 14.44 4.29 13.61
N SER A 126 13.44 4.63 14.42
CA SER A 126 12.17 3.92 14.39
C SER A 126 11.00 4.84 14.69
N ASN A 127 9.87 4.54 14.05
CA ASN A 127 8.58 5.18 14.33
C ASN A 127 7.47 4.13 14.24
N THR A 128 6.59 4.13 15.23
CA THR A 128 5.43 3.24 15.28
C THR A 128 4.17 4.08 15.40
N ASN A 129 3.37 4.11 14.34
CA ASN A 129 2.20 4.99 14.30
C ASN A 129 1.14 4.52 13.28
N VAL A 130 -0.03 5.15 13.34
CA VAL A 130 -1.03 5.11 12.27
C VAL A 130 -0.45 5.85 11.06
N ALA A 131 -0.64 5.31 9.87
CA ALA A 131 -0.34 6.00 8.61
C ALA A 131 -1.57 6.74 8.08
N ASN A 132 -1.47 7.29 6.88
CA ASN A 132 -2.58 8.01 6.26
C ASN A 132 -3.77 7.07 6.01
N ILE A 133 -4.94 7.52 6.41
CA ILE A 133 -6.19 6.78 6.25
C ILE A 133 -6.69 6.95 4.82
N ASP A 134 -7.04 5.83 4.17
CA ASP A 134 -7.66 5.79 2.84
C ASP A 134 -9.18 5.63 2.99
N VAL A 135 -9.94 6.56 2.42
CA VAL A 135 -11.40 6.62 2.49
C VAL A 135 -11.98 6.58 1.09
N HIS A 136 -12.58 5.45 0.71
CA HIS A 136 -13.35 5.32 -0.52
C HIS A 136 -14.84 5.54 -0.22
N PHE A 137 -15.31 6.73 -0.53
CA PHE A 137 -16.70 7.16 -0.28
C PHE A 137 -17.62 6.85 -1.44
N ALA A 138 -17.09 6.55 -2.63
CA ALA A 138 -17.84 6.20 -3.82
C ALA A 138 -17.17 5.02 -4.52
N ASP A 139 -17.73 3.83 -4.36
CA ASP A 139 -17.27 2.62 -5.03
C ASP A 139 -18.51 1.82 -5.48
N VAL A 140 -18.49 1.36 -6.73
CA VAL A 140 -19.61 0.66 -7.35
C VAL A 140 -19.10 -0.60 -8.02
N ALA A 141 -19.79 -1.72 -7.80
CA ALA A 141 -19.46 -3.01 -8.40
C ALA A 141 -20.62 -3.49 -9.28
N TRP A 142 -20.32 -3.87 -10.51
CA TRP A 142 -21.29 -4.40 -11.48
C TRP A 142 -21.02 -5.87 -11.78
N THR A 143 -22.08 -6.64 -11.89
CA THR A 143 -22.04 -7.99 -12.44
C THR A 143 -22.26 -7.90 -13.96
N LEU A 144 -21.21 -8.23 -14.73
CA LEU A 144 -21.30 -8.25 -16.20
C LEU A 144 -21.96 -9.54 -16.70
N ASN A 145 -21.51 -10.67 -16.16
CA ASN A 145 -22.03 -12.02 -16.40
C ASN A 145 -21.88 -12.83 -15.11
N PRO A 146 -22.49 -14.01 -14.99
CA PRO A 146 -22.24 -14.90 -13.86
C PRO A 146 -20.74 -15.15 -13.65
N GLY A 147 -20.23 -14.74 -12.48
CA GLY A 147 -18.81 -14.85 -12.13
C GLY A 147 -17.90 -13.79 -12.73
N GLN A 148 -18.40 -12.81 -13.48
CA GLN A 148 -17.60 -11.71 -14.05
C GLN A 148 -18.06 -10.38 -13.46
N PHE A 149 -17.12 -9.65 -12.88
CA PHE A 149 -17.38 -8.42 -12.15
C PHE A 149 -16.41 -7.32 -12.57
N VAL A 150 -16.92 -6.10 -12.60
CA VAL A 150 -16.11 -4.89 -12.74
C VAL A 150 -16.47 -3.96 -11.61
N SER A 151 -15.51 -3.20 -11.11
CA SER A 151 -15.80 -2.15 -10.15
C SER A 151 -15.01 -0.89 -10.48
N ALA A 152 -15.56 0.25 -10.09
CA ALA A 152 -14.88 1.53 -10.14
C ALA A 152 -15.18 2.31 -8.87
N GLY A 153 -14.20 3.04 -8.39
CA GLY A 153 -14.32 3.79 -7.15
C GLY A 153 -13.49 5.06 -7.14
N LEU A 154 -13.83 5.93 -6.21
CA LEU A 154 -13.11 7.16 -5.93
C LEU A 154 -12.91 7.26 -4.41
N GLY A 155 -11.68 7.46 -4.02
CA GLY A 155 -11.27 7.67 -2.65
C GLY A 155 -10.36 8.87 -2.46
N VAL A 156 -10.06 9.14 -1.21
CA VAL A 156 -9.06 10.13 -0.79
C VAL A 156 -8.18 9.54 0.29
N ILE A 157 -6.90 9.84 0.23
CA ILE A 157 -5.95 9.52 1.29
C ILE A 157 -5.67 10.81 2.04
N THR A 158 -5.81 10.73 3.36
CA THR A 158 -5.71 11.86 4.29
C THR A 158 -4.26 12.10 4.74
N THR A 159 -4.03 13.16 5.51
CA THR A 159 -2.78 13.45 6.22
C THR A 159 -2.90 13.13 7.71
N THR A 160 -3.53 12.00 8.06
CA THR A 160 -3.74 11.59 9.45
C THR A 160 -2.56 10.86 10.08
N GLY A 161 -1.61 10.45 9.27
CA GLY A 161 -0.45 9.69 9.68
C GLY A 161 0.63 10.56 10.35
N SER A 162 1.66 9.90 10.85
CA SER A 162 2.79 10.59 11.48
C SER A 162 3.81 11.00 10.42
N TRP A 163 4.05 12.30 10.35
CA TRP A 163 5.08 12.88 9.48
C TRP A 163 5.81 14.02 10.19
N LYS A 164 7.12 14.06 10.05
CA LYS A 164 7.98 15.16 10.48
C LYS A 164 9.24 15.21 9.61
N LEU A 165 9.61 16.41 9.21
CA LEU A 165 10.80 16.63 8.39
C LEU A 165 12.06 16.11 9.09
N GLY A 166 12.79 15.21 8.42
CA GLY A 166 14.05 14.64 8.91
C GLY A 166 13.91 13.48 9.89
N ASP A 167 12.70 12.98 10.13
CA ASP A 167 12.45 11.79 10.95
C ASP A 167 12.07 10.58 10.09
N THR A 168 12.11 9.39 10.68
CA THR A 168 11.49 8.18 10.11
C THR A 168 9.97 8.36 10.12
N ASN A 169 9.34 8.34 8.97
CA ASN A 169 7.91 8.62 8.83
C ASN A 169 7.12 7.37 8.45
N THR A 170 5.88 7.27 8.94
CA THR A 170 4.92 6.22 8.57
C THR A 170 3.99 6.65 7.45
N SER A 171 4.09 7.92 6.98
CA SER A 171 3.22 8.51 5.95
C SER A 171 3.88 9.70 5.25
N GLY A 172 3.26 10.17 4.16
CA GLY A 172 3.49 11.48 3.57
C GLY A 172 2.59 12.54 4.21
N GLU A 173 3.00 13.81 4.15
CA GLU A 173 2.22 14.96 4.65
C GLU A 173 1.48 15.65 3.50
N TYR A 174 0.84 14.88 2.65
CA TYR A 174 0.04 15.37 1.53
C TYR A 174 -1.21 14.51 1.32
N TRP A 175 -2.26 15.14 0.82
CA TRP A 175 -3.48 14.47 0.40
C TRP A 175 -3.29 13.78 -0.94
N SER A 176 -4.08 12.74 -1.19
CA SER A 176 -4.17 12.16 -2.53
C SER A 176 -5.61 11.84 -2.89
N ILE A 177 -5.97 12.02 -4.17
CA ILE A 177 -7.19 11.46 -4.73
C ILE A 177 -6.84 10.10 -5.32
N ASN A 178 -7.64 9.08 -5.01
CA ASN A 178 -7.41 7.70 -5.41
C ASN A 178 -8.59 7.13 -6.21
N PRO A 179 -8.72 7.45 -7.51
CA PRO A 179 -9.59 6.68 -8.40
C PRO A 179 -9.06 5.27 -8.60
N ARG A 180 -9.98 4.29 -8.61
CA ARG A 180 -9.67 2.89 -8.86
C ARG A 180 -10.61 2.26 -9.87
N VAL A 181 -10.11 1.24 -10.54
CA VAL A 181 -10.90 0.35 -11.40
C VAL A 181 -10.38 -1.07 -11.24
N GLY A 182 -11.28 -2.05 -11.25
CA GLY A 182 -10.90 -3.43 -11.16
C GLY A 182 -11.82 -4.37 -11.90
N TYR A 183 -11.31 -5.55 -12.21
CA TYR A 183 -12.03 -6.64 -12.83
C TYR A 183 -11.80 -7.93 -12.06
N SER A 184 -12.83 -8.76 -11.92
CA SER A 184 -12.69 -10.13 -11.37
C SER A 184 -13.46 -11.14 -12.18
N LEU A 185 -12.82 -12.29 -12.39
CA LEU A 185 -13.43 -13.53 -12.88
C LEU A 185 -13.39 -14.58 -11.79
N MET A 186 -14.56 -14.96 -11.29
CA MET A 186 -14.74 -15.98 -10.26
C MET A 186 -15.68 -17.06 -10.77
N ASN A 187 -15.15 -18.20 -11.16
CA ASN A 187 -15.92 -19.33 -11.64
C ASN A 187 -15.60 -20.60 -10.83
N GLN A 188 -15.97 -21.77 -11.34
CA GLN A 188 -15.73 -23.05 -10.63
C GLN A 188 -14.24 -23.39 -10.49
N ASP A 189 -13.40 -22.91 -11.42
CA ASP A 189 -11.99 -23.29 -11.51
C ASP A 189 -11.05 -22.16 -11.05
N TRP A 190 -11.42 -20.91 -11.31
CA TRP A 190 -10.53 -19.77 -11.22
C TRP A 190 -11.09 -18.64 -10.37
N ASN A 191 -10.20 -17.95 -9.68
CA ASN A 191 -10.41 -16.66 -9.06
C ASN A 191 -9.31 -15.72 -9.55
N ILE A 192 -9.66 -14.85 -10.50
CA ILE A 192 -8.76 -13.89 -11.11
C ILE A 192 -9.23 -12.50 -10.72
N SER A 193 -8.33 -11.66 -10.22
CA SER A 193 -8.58 -10.25 -9.93
C SER A 193 -7.48 -9.38 -10.47
N LEU A 194 -7.87 -8.29 -11.12
CA LEU A 194 -7.01 -7.23 -11.62
C LEU A 194 -7.48 -5.92 -11.00
N GLU A 195 -6.56 -5.15 -10.44
CA GLU A 195 -6.83 -3.85 -9.81
C GLU A 195 -5.89 -2.80 -10.38
N SER A 196 -6.39 -1.60 -10.56
CA SER A 196 -5.58 -0.43 -10.88
C SER A 196 -6.01 0.73 -10.01
N HIS A 197 -5.04 1.43 -9.46
CA HIS A 197 -5.20 2.64 -8.67
C HIS A 197 -4.35 3.75 -9.27
N TYR A 198 -4.90 4.94 -9.36
CA TYR A 198 -4.14 6.14 -9.67
C TYR A 198 -4.12 7.03 -8.43
N PHE A 199 -2.95 7.45 -7.99
CA PHE A 199 -2.77 8.36 -6.87
C PHE A 199 -2.41 9.72 -7.45
N TYR A 200 -3.37 10.64 -7.47
CA TYR A 200 -3.13 12.05 -7.74
C TYR A 200 -2.70 12.70 -6.42
N ASN A 201 -1.41 13.02 -6.32
CA ASN A 201 -0.82 13.57 -5.12
C ASN A 201 -0.89 15.10 -5.14
N PHE A 202 -1.20 15.71 -3.99
CA PHE A 202 -1.16 17.15 -3.82
C PHE A 202 0.18 17.57 -3.21
N GLU A 203 0.55 18.82 -3.42
CA GLU A 203 1.73 19.41 -2.80
C GLU A 203 1.65 19.34 -1.26
N ASN A 204 2.75 18.99 -0.61
CA ASN A 204 2.90 19.14 0.83
C ASN A 204 2.98 20.60 1.21
N ASP A 205 1.98 21.11 1.90
CA ASP A 205 1.89 22.53 2.29
C ASP A 205 3.04 23.02 3.18
N LYS A 206 3.70 22.12 3.92
CA LYS A 206 4.80 22.46 4.84
C LYS A 206 6.14 22.63 4.12
N THR A 207 6.40 21.81 3.12
CA THR A 207 7.68 21.78 2.40
C THR A 207 7.61 22.38 1.01
N LYS A 208 6.40 22.53 0.45
CA LYS A 208 6.14 22.90 -0.94
C LYS A 208 6.74 21.92 -1.94
N TYR A 209 6.78 20.64 -1.53
CA TYR A 209 7.18 19.53 -2.36
C TYR A 209 5.94 18.82 -2.91
N ASP A 210 5.89 18.63 -4.21
CA ASP A 210 4.90 17.85 -4.90
C ASP A 210 5.53 16.50 -5.27
N SER A 211 5.07 15.45 -4.63
CA SER A 211 5.42 14.08 -4.99
C SER A 211 4.62 13.69 -6.22
N GLY A 212 5.27 13.34 -7.30
CA GLY A 212 4.59 13.01 -8.55
C GLY A 212 3.50 11.95 -8.40
N ASP A 213 2.58 11.93 -9.34
CA ASP A 213 1.46 10.99 -9.38
C ASP A 213 1.92 9.56 -9.64
N GLU A 214 1.18 8.59 -9.12
CA GLU A 214 1.54 7.18 -9.20
C GLU A 214 0.41 6.32 -9.79
N LEU A 215 0.79 5.33 -10.58
CA LEU A 215 -0.10 4.29 -11.10
C LEU A 215 0.29 2.93 -10.50
N PHE A 216 -0.67 2.26 -9.88
CA PHE A 216 -0.52 0.91 -9.36
C PHE A 216 -1.36 -0.05 -10.16
N PHE A 217 -0.82 -1.23 -10.38
CA PHE A 217 -1.52 -2.34 -10.99
C PHE A 217 -1.21 -3.62 -10.21
N ASP A 218 -2.26 -4.27 -9.70
CA ASP A 218 -2.18 -5.51 -8.94
C ASP A 218 -2.92 -6.64 -9.67
N ALA A 219 -2.33 -7.82 -9.71
CA ALA A 219 -2.91 -9.00 -10.34
C ALA A 219 -2.89 -10.20 -9.38
N THR A 220 -3.97 -10.95 -9.38
CA THR A 220 -4.12 -12.20 -8.64
C THR A 220 -4.74 -13.24 -9.54
N VAL A 221 -4.13 -14.43 -9.66
CA VAL A 221 -4.63 -15.54 -10.49
C VAL A 221 -4.58 -16.82 -9.68
N LEU A 222 -5.70 -17.22 -9.10
CA LEU A 222 -5.77 -18.41 -8.24
C LEU A 222 -6.58 -19.52 -8.92
N LYS A 223 -6.05 -20.72 -8.90
CA LYS A 223 -6.73 -21.97 -9.27
C LYS A 223 -7.38 -22.56 -8.04
N LYS A 224 -8.66 -22.94 -8.14
CA LYS A 224 -9.33 -23.72 -7.10
C LYS A 224 -8.82 -25.16 -7.11
N VAL A 225 -8.43 -25.63 -5.94
CA VAL A 225 -7.84 -26.96 -5.74
C VAL A 225 -8.65 -27.77 -4.72
N ASP A 226 -9.98 -27.78 -4.90
CA ASP A 226 -10.95 -28.43 -4.01
C ASP A 226 -10.67 -29.94 -3.83
N PHE A 227 -9.93 -30.54 -4.75
CA PHE A 227 -9.46 -31.94 -4.66
C PHE A 227 -8.41 -32.14 -3.55
N ILE A 228 -7.70 -31.07 -3.12
CA ILE A 228 -6.79 -31.09 -1.96
C ILE A 228 -7.57 -30.76 -0.68
N HIS A 229 -8.27 -29.63 -0.72
CA HIS A 229 -9.12 -29.16 0.38
C HIS A 229 -10.21 -28.25 -0.18
N GLN A 230 -11.45 -28.46 0.27
CA GLN A 230 -12.60 -27.67 -0.18
C GLN A 230 -12.40 -26.18 0.14
N GLY A 231 -12.55 -25.33 -0.86
CA GLY A 231 -12.37 -23.88 -0.74
C GLY A 231 -10.93 -23.39 -0.82
N LEU A 232 -9.95 -24.31 -0.98
CA LEU A 232 -8.55 -23.93 -1.16
C LEU A 232 -8.30 -23.43 -2.58
N GLN A 233 -7.56 -22.34 -2.68
CA GLN A 233 -7.13 -21.72 -3.93
C GLN A 233 -5.65 -21.40 -3.84
N ILE A 234 -4.91 -21.60 -4.93
CA ILE A 234 -3.47 -21.33 -5.00
C ILE A 234 -3.10 -20.74 -6.36
N GLY A 235 -2.16 -19.85 -6.39
CA GLY A 235 -1.60 -19.34 -7.64
C GLY A 235 -0.73 -18.10 -7.51
N PRO A 236 -0.28 -17.60 -8.66
CA PRO A 236 0.57 -16.43 -8.73
C PRO A 236 -0.17 -15.13 -8.40
N ILE A 237 0.59 -14.19 -7.85
CA ILE A 237 0.23 -12.80 -7.67
C ILE A 237 1.34 -11.92 -8.23
N GLY A 238 1.03 -10.70 -8.63
CA GLY A 238 2.01 -9.76 -9.15
C GLY A 238 1.55 -8.32 -9.05
N TYR A 239 2.48 -7.40 -9.13
CA TYR A 239 2.22 -5.98 -9.05
C TYR A 239 3.20 -5.15 -9.87
N VAL A 240 2.74 -3.97 -10.25
CA VAL A 240 3.55 -2.88 -10.78
C VAL A 240 3.14 -1.60 -10.08
N ARG A 241 4.12 -0.80 -9.68
CA ARG A 241 3.99 0.59 -9.26
C ARG A 241 4.87 1.44 -10.13
N GLU A 242 4.33 2.50 -10.69
CA GLU A 242 5.04 3.43 -11.57
C GLU A 242 4.68 4.86 -11.18
N GLN A 243 5.67 5.68 -10.88
CA GLN A 243 5.45 7.12 -10.77
C GLN A 243 5.38 7.71 -12.19
N VAL A 244 4.25 8.28 -12.56
CA VAL A 244 3.96 8.71 -13.94
C VAL A 244 4.31 10.17 -14.20
N THR A 245 4.18 11.04 -13.19
CA THR A 245 4.66 12.44 -13.28
C THR A 245 5.95 12.61 -12.48
N SER A 246 6.72 13.66 -12.75
CA SER A 246 7.94 13.97 -12.00
C SER A 246 7.58 14.73 -10.73
N ASP A 247 8.44 14.63 -9.72
CA ASP A 247 8.36 15.46 -8.53
C ASP A 247 8.62 16.94 -8.89
N GLU A 248 8.02 17.85 -8.13
CA GLU A 248 8.31 19.28 -8.16
C GLU A 248 8.68 19.77 -6.76
N ASN A 249 9.67 20.63 -6.65
CA ASN A 249 10.08 21.24 -5.39
C ASN A 249 10.04 22.76 -5.51
N ASN A 250 8.94 23.34 -5.06
CA ASN A 250 8.67 24.77 -5.07
C ASN A 250 9.12 25.46 -3.78
N GLY A 251 9.67 24.69 -2.84
CA GLY A 251 10.13 25.16 -1.53
C GLY A 251 11.64 25.22 -1.39
N THR A 252 12.07 25.48 -0.16
CA THR A 252 13.49 25.46 0.23
C THR A 252 13.90 24.19 0.95
N ALA A 253 12.96 23.34 1.30
CA ALA A 253 13.24 22.01 1.81
C ALA A 253 14.04 21.22 0.77
N TYR A 254 14.89 20.30 1.25
CA TYR A 254 15.71 19.45 0.38
C TYR A 254 16.57 20.22 -0.63
N PHE A 255 16.95 21.48 -0.30
CA PHE A 255 17.77 22.37 -1.13
C PHE A 255 17.24 22.58 -2.56
N GLY A 256 15.94 22.50 -2.76
CA GLY A 256 15.29 22.63 -4.07
C GLY A 256 15.53 21.47 -5.02
N THR A 257 16.02 20.32 -4.51
CA THR A 257 16.22 19.11 -5.33
C THR A 257 14.94 18.27 -5.38
N THR A 258 14.81 17.46 -6.43
CA THR A 258 13.78 16.45 -6.61
C THR A 258 14.41 15.07 -6.78
N ASN A 259 13.63 14.03 -6.55
CA ASN A 259 14.05 12.65 -6.75
C ASN A 259 13.72 12.16 -8.16
N GLY A 260 14.31 11.02 -8.55
CA GLY A 260 13.92 10.31 -9.76
C GLY A 260 12.60 9.56 -9.56
N LYS A 261 11.93 9.18 -10.65
CA LYS A 261 10.65 8.49 -10.60
C LYS A 261 10.75 7.10 -9.97
N ALA A 262 9.82 6.80 -9.07
CA ALA A 262 9.68 5.47 -8.47
C ALA A 262 9.22 4.45 -9.49
N ARG A 263 9.80 3.26 -9.44
CA ARG A 263 9.31 2.08 -10.13
C ARG A 263 9.53 0.83 -9.29
N GLN A 264 8.48 0.01 -9.18
CA GLN A 264 8.55 -1.31 -8.56
C GLN A 264 7.72 -2.30 -9.35
N MET A 265 8.27 -3.47 -9.56
CA MET A 265 7.57 -4.60 -10.15
C MET A 265 7.93 -5.87 -9.38
N GLY A 266 6.93 -6.64 -8.99
CA GLY A 266 7.16 -7.86 -8.22
C GLY A 266 6.20 -8.97 -8.53
N LEU A 267 6.60 -10.17 -8.13
CA LEU A 267 5.83 -11.40 -8.25
C LEU A 267 5.79 -12.15 -6.93
N GLY A 268 4.81 -13.01 -6.80
CA GLY A 268 4.65 -13.86 -5.62
C GLY A 268 3.68 -15.01 -5.84
N VAL A 269 3.36 -15.66 -4.74
CA VAL A 269 2.39 -16.76 -4.69
C VAL A 269 1.44 -16.55 -3.53
N GLN A 270 0.21 -17.02 -3.67
CA GLN A 270 -0.82 -16.94 -2.65
C GLN A 270 -1.52 -18.28 -2.45
N LEU A 271 -1.81 -18.57 -1.21
CA LEU A 271 -2.81 -19.54 -0.76
C LEU A 271 -4.00 -18.74 -0.22
N LEU A 272 -5.20 -19.05 -0.69
CA LEU A 272 -6.45 -18.48 -0.18
C LEU A 272 -7.39 -19.61 0.21
N GLN A 273 -7.84 -19.62 1.46
CA GLN A 273 -8.84 -20.56 1.95
C GLN A 273 -10.17 -19.83 2.14
N ASP A 274 -11.18 -20.29 1.43
CA ASP A 274 -12.58 -19.94 1.67
C ASP A 274 -13.18 -20.95 2.67
N PHE A 275 -13.51 -20.47 3.86
CA PHE A 275 -14.18 -21.26 4.90
C PHE A 275 -15.71 -21.20 4.79
N GLY A 276 -16.22 -20.56 3.76
CA GLY A 276 -17.63 -20.28 3.58
C GLY A 276 -18.12 -19.13 4.47
N ARG A 277 -19.37 -18.75 4.27
CA ARG A 277 -20.07 -17.68 5.03
C ARG A 277 -19.34 -16.31 5.01
N GLY A 278 -18.47 -16.08 4.01
CA GLY A 278 -17.70 -14.85 3.86
C GLY A 278 -16.41 -14.78 4.69
N LEU A 279 -16.00 -15.86 5.35
CA LEU A 279 -14.69 -15.96 6.01
C LEU A 279 -13.65 -16.44 5.00
N PHE A 280 -12.68 -15.57 4.73
CA PHE A 280 -11.52 -15.87 3.88
C PHE A 280 -10.23 -15.64 4.66
N VAL A 281 -9.28 -16.55 4.49
CA VAL A 281 -7.91 -16.41 5.01
C VAL A 281 -6.93 -16.60 3.86
N GLY A 282 -6.14 -15.57 3.59
CA GLY A 282 -5.11 -15.56 2.55
C GLY A 282 -3.72 -15.46 3.17
N LEU A 283 -2.80 -16.31 2.71
CA LEU A 283 -1.37 -16.20 3.00
C LEU A 283 -0.61 -16.06 1.71
N SER A 284 0.23 -15.04 1.61
CA SER A 284 1.04 -14.83 0.42
C SER A 284 2.47 -14.47 0.75
N TRP A 285 3.34 -14.76 -0.22
CA TRP A 285 4.72 -14.27 -0.24
C TRP A 285 5.00 -13.63 -1.58
N SER A 286 5.68 -12.47 -1.57
CA SER A 286 6.06 -11.74 -2.79
C SER A 286 7.42 -11.09 -2.64
N LYS A 287 8.06 -10.82 -3.78
CA LYS A 287 9.37 -10.15 -3.86
C LYS A 287 9.43 -9.28 -5.11
N ASP A 288 10.18 -8.16 -5.05
CA ASP A 288 10.47 -7.35 -6.22
C ASP A 288 11.41 -8.06 -7.19
N LEU A 289 11.11 -7.91 -8.47
CA LEU A 289 11.97 -8.25 -9.59
C LEU A 289 12.77 -7.03 -10.05
N GLU A 290 12.18 -5.85 -9.90
CA GLU A 290 12.77 -4.56 -10.25
C GLU A 290 12.33 -3.51 -9.23
N THR A 291 13.28 -2.69 -8.78
CA THR A 291 13.01 -1.53 -7.92
C THR A 291 13.97 -0.41 -8.28
N LYS A 292 13.43 0.78 -8.52
CA LYS A 292 14.19 2.01 -8.76
C LYS A 292 13.59 3.15 -7.94
N ASN A 293 14.46 3.97 -7.38
CA ASN A 293 14.10 5.15 -6.57
C ASN A 293 13.02 4.84 -5.51
N ALA A 294 13.08 3.67 -4.89
CA ALA A 294 12.13 3.22 -3.89
C ALA A 294 12.77 2.21 -2.94
N VAL A 295 12.11 1.93 -1.82
CA VAL A 295 12.48 0.81 -0.96
C VAL A 295 11.98 -0.49 -1.59
N SER A 296 12.90 -1.42 -1.82
CA SER A 296 12.57 -2.73 -2.40
C SER A 296 11.70 -3.57 -1.46
N ASN A 297 10.99 -4.52 -2.04
CA ASN A 297 10.39 -5.64 -1.32
C ASN A 297 11.31 -6.86 -1.51
N ASP A 298 12.18 -7.12 -0.53
CA ASP A 298 13.14 -8.22 -0.59
C ASP A 298 12.52 -9.57 -0.22
N GLY A 299 11.31 -9.55 0.38
CA GLY A 299 10.51 -10.72 0.72
C GLY A 299 9.40 -10.32 1.68
N ARG A 300 8.17 -10.18 1.17
CA ARG A 300 7.01 -9.79 1.97
C ARG A 300 6.09 -10.97 2.18
N PHE A 301 5.86 -11.33 3.44
CA PHE A 301 4.75 -12.19 3.84
C PHE A 301 3.53 -11.32 4.13
N THR A 302 2.37 -11.76 3.63
CA THR A 302 1.09 -11.10 3.89
C THR A 302 0.07 -12.11 4.38
N LEU A 303 -0.60 -11.79 5.49
CA LEU A 303 -1.76 -12.51 6.01
C LEU A 303 -3.00 -11.62 5.86
N ASN A 304 -3.97 -12.05 5.07
CA ASN A 304 -5.27 -11.42 4.92
C ASN A 304 -6.34 -12.25 5.61
N ILE A 305 -7.17 -11.62 6.45
CA ILE A 305 -8.33 -12.24 7.08
C ILE A 305 -9.54 -11.35 6.81
N SER A 306 -10.53 -11.88 6.10
CA SER A 306 -11.78 -11.16 5.78
C SER A 306 -12.96 -11.86 6.40
N VAL A 307 -13.81 -11.09 7.11
CA VAL A 307 -15.00 -11.61 7.79
C VAL A 307 -16.19 -10.65 7.62
N PRO A 308 -17.41 -11.15 7.47
CA PRO A 308 -18.60 -10.33 7.64
C PRO A 308 -18.84 -10.08 9.13
N MET A 309 -18.83 -8.81 9.54
CA MET A 309 -19.24 -8.42 10.88
C MET A 309 -20.77 -8.46 11.03
N TYR A 310 -21.47 -8.02 9.98
CA TYR A 310 -22.93 -8.04 9.89
C TYR A 310 -23.36 -8.26 8.43
N MET A 311 -24.35 -9.11 8.19
CA MET A 311 -25.05 -9.27 6.90
C MET A 311 -26.54 -9.21 7.14
N LYS A 312 -27.25 -8.40 6.36
CA LYS A 312 -28.71 -8.21 6.50
C LYS A 312 -29.47 -9.51 6.26
N ASP A 313 -29.08 -10.28 5.24
CA ASP A 313 -29.65 -11.57 4.88
C ASP A 313 -28.53 -12.61 4.80
N ARG A 314 -28.21 -13.25 5.93
CA ARG A 314 -27.21 -14.33 5.90
C ARG A 314 -27.70 -15.48 5.03
N PRO A 315 -26.94 -15.90 4.01
CA PRO A 315 -27.26 -17.14 3.29
C PRO A 315 -27.44 -18.27 4.31
N LYS A 316 -28.55 -18.98 4.26
CA LYS A 316 -28.72 -20.19 5.06
C LYS A 316 -27.57 -21.13 4.69
N PRO A 317 -26.95 -21.83 5.68
CA PRO A 317 -25.95 -22.83 5.36
C PRO A 317 -26.57 -23.79 4.35
N ALA A 318 -25.87 -24.02 3.22
CA ALA A 318 -26.25 -25.10 2.35
C ALA A 318 -26.24 -26.36 3.21
N ASN A 319 -27.36 -27.06 3.27
CA ASN A 319 -27.41 -28.39 3.89
C ASN A 319 -26.48 -29.26 3.07
N LEU A 320 -25.23 -29.35 3.48
CA LEU A 320 -24.32 -30.33 2.92
C LEU A 320 -24.91 -31.70 3.29
N PRO A 321 -25.20 -32.60 2.34
CA PRO A 321 -25.58 -33.95 2.67
C PRO A 321 -24.44 -34.55 3.49
N ALA A 322 -24.75 -35.03 4.68
CA ALA A 322 -23.80 -35.79 5.49
C ALA A 322 -23.32 -36.95 4.63
N LYS A 323 -22.09 -36.86 4.14
CA LYS A 323 -21.41 -38.02 3.59
C LYS A 323 -20.89 -38.82 4.77
N PHE A 324 -21.59 -39.89 5.05
CA PHE A 324 -21.09 -41.00 5.84
C PHE A 324 -19.99 -41.75 5.10
#